data_dacf32c9333137a9d19cc2524efdaff2
#
_entry.id   dacf32c9333137a9d19cc2524efdaff2
#
_cell.length_a   1.000
_cell.length_b   1.000
_cell.length_c   1.000
_cell.angle_alpha   90.00
_cell.angle_beta   90.00
_cell.angle_gamma   90.00
#
_symmetry.space_group_name_H-M   'P 1'
#
loop_
_entity.id
_entity.type
_entity.pdbx_description
1 polymer ?
#
loop_
_entity_poly.entity_id
_entity_poly.type
_entity_poly.pdbx_seq_one_letter_code
_entity_poly.pdbx_strand_id
1 'polypeptide(L)'
;MTWQMADIWENIADAIPDKPAIIYGDRRYNWAEYEDRAARVAQVLTAHGLEAGAKLAIYAYNSAEYMETQFGAFKARLCPVNVNYRYLEAELTHVINNSDSEAVVYQAQFAPRIAAIRDQLEQVKLFLEIDDGSGEHLEGAVSYEDALQAAEPMPRIERSNDDLYMLYTGGTTGMPKGVMYDHKSFATALLAKGFEMREMEPPTDASSFGPLVQQLHAANATSRAIPACPIMHGTGMWIGAMIPHSMGGAVILFNNSHFDPHALWQLAANEKATDLTIVGDVFAKPMLAALDDAKTAGTDFDLSSLQMMGSSGVMWSTEVKRGLLNHIPHIAIVDSMGSTEGSMGSSITTAENINIDKTATFEMNDTTKVLTEDGKPVAPGSGEMGMICNGGMVPLGYYKDEAKSAATFKTFDGVRYSIPGDFATVEADGSITLLGRGSACINSGGEKIFPEEVEEALKTHDSVYDCLVVGIPDDRFGQKVTAVLSLNDGAIFDETQLTTHVRSQLADYKAPRSILLVDTVPRAANGKAGYKDAKETALKMLDLVTT
;
A
#
# COMPACT_ATOMS: atom_id res chain seq x y z
N MET A 1 15.75 -6.37 -25.73
CA MET A 1 14.45 -6.23 -25.08
C MET A 1 14.70 -5.66 -23.68
N THR A 2 14.27 -4.46 -23.46
CA THR A 2 14.39 -3.81 -22.12
C THR A 2 13.04 -3.82 -21.42
N TRP A 3 13.09 -3.92 -20.08
CA TRP A 3 11.95 -3.82 -19.16
C TRP A 3 12.20 -2.77 -18.08
N GLN A 4 13.22 -1.92 -18.28
CA GLN A 4 13.53 -0.88 -17.31
C GLN A 4 12.39 0.16 -17.29
N MET A 5 11.97 0.54 -16.10
CA MET A 5 10.76 1.36 -15.92
C MET A 5 10.83 2.72 -16.62
N ALA A 6 12.00 3.37 -16.67
CA ALA A 6 12.12 4.63 -17.40
C ALA A 6 11.91 4.43 -18.91
N ASP A 7 12.39 3.31 -19.49
CA ASP A 7 12.19 3.02 -20.90
C ASP A 7 10.70 2.83 -21.21
N ILE A 8 9.94 2.21 -20.28
CA ILE A 8 8.49 2.05 -20.42
C ILE A 8 7.80 3.42 -20.49
N TRP A 9 8.06 4.30 -19.51
CA TRP A 9 7.42 5.62 -19.47
C TRP A 9 7.89 6.55 -20.60
N GLU A 10 9.15 6.47 -21.05
CA GLU A 10 9.63 7.18 -22.22
C GLU A 10 8.89 6.75 -23.50
N ASN A 11 8.67 5.43 -23.70
CA ASN A 11 7.89 4.92 -24.83
C ASN A 11 6.41 5.36 -24.77
N ILE A 12 5.84 5.46 -23.57
CA ILE A 12 4.48 5.98 -23.39
C ILE A 12 4.44 7.48 -23.74
N ALA A 13 5.39 8.27 -23.22
CA ALA A 13 5.49 9.70 -23.50
C ALA A 13 5.63 9.99 -25.01
N ASP A 14 6.43 9.18 -25.72
CA ASP A 14 6.57 9.29 -27.18
C ASP A 14 5.26 8.95 -27.92
N ALA A 15 4.51 7.98 -27.41
CA ALA A 15 3.28 7.50 -28.05
C ALA A 15 2.08 8.44 -27.84
N ILE A 16 2.00 9.11 -26.71
CA ILE A 16 0.86 9.93 -26.28
C ILE A 16 1.27 11.25 -25.60
N PRO A 17 2.17 12.06 -26.21
CA PRO A 17 2.82 13.21 -25.55
C PRO A 17 1.83 14.23 -24.99
N ASP A 18 0.72 14.47 -25.69
CA ASP A 18 -0.27 15.50 -25.33
C ASP A 18 -1.35 15.02 -24.33
N LYS A 19 -1.32 13.75 -23.94
CA LYS A 19 -2.32 13.21 -23.00
C LYS A 19 -1.93 13.52 -21.56
N PRO A 20 -2.92 13.73 -20.66
CA PRO A 20 -2.62 13.98 -19.25
C PRO A 20 -1.86 12.81 -18.60
N ALA A 21 -0.81 13.11 -17.85
CA ALA A 21 -0.05 12.15 -17.05
C ALA A 21 -0.27 12.40 -15.56
N ILE A 22 -0.15 13.66 -15.08
CA ILE A 22 -0.29 14.02 -13.67
C ILE A 22 -1.24 15.21 -13.54
N ILE A 23 -2.14 15.10 -12.57
CA ILE A 23 -3.03 16.18 -12.13
C ILE A 23 -2.79 16.39 -10.63
N TYR A 24 -2.38 17.59 -10.22
CA TYR A 24 -2.09 17.91 -8.84
C TYR A 24 -2.52 19.35 -8.49
N GLY A 25 -3.59 19.47 -7.73
CA GLY A 25 -4.23 20.78 -7.52
C GLY A 25 -4.63 21.41 -8.86
N ASP A 26 -4.15 22.61 -9.13
CA ASP A 26 -4.38 23.31 -10.41
C ASP A 26 -3.34 22.98 -11.50
N ARG A 27 -2.28 22.25 -11.14
CA ARG A 27 -1.23 21.85 -12.07
C ARG A 27 -1.67 20.64 -12.91
N ARG A 28 -1.41 20.71 -14.21
CA ARG A 28 -1.73 19.67 -15.18
C ARG A 28 -0.50 19.43 -16.02
N TYR A 29 0.06 18.23 -15.94
CA TYR A 29 1.19 17.82 -16.75
C TYR A 29 0.74 16.75 -17.75
N ASN A 30 1.02 16.99 -19.04
CA ASN A 30 0.92 15.94 -20.04
C ASN A 30 2.15 15.01 -19.99
N TRP A 31 2.13 13.95 -20.78
CA TRP A 31 3.21 12.96 -20.77
C TRP A 31 4.56 13.55 -21.22
N ALA A 32 4.57 14.49 -22.20
CA ALA A 32 5.80 15.15 -22.63
C ALA A 32 6.38 16.07 -21.55
N GLU A 33 5.53 16.82 -20.86
CA GLU A 33 5.94 17.69 -19.75
C GLU A 33 6.45 16.88 -18.55
N TYR A 34 5.77 15.78 -18.22
CA TYR A 34 6.19 14.89 -17.14
C TYR A 34 7.53 14.24 -17.45
N GLU A 35 7.74 13.81 -18.71
CA GLU A 35 9.01 13.23 -19.17
C GLU A 35 10.15 14.26 -19.13
N ASP A 36 9.95 15.50 -19.60
CA ASP A 36 10.95 16.58 -19.56
C ASP A 36 11.34 16.92 -18.14
N ARG A 37 10.37 17.10 -17.23
CA ARG A 37 10.63 17.39 -15.83
C ARG A 37 11.41 16.26 -15.14
N ALA A 38 11.04 15.02 -15.39
CA ALA A 38 11.78 13.86 -14.89
C ALA A 38 13.21 13.78 -15.45
N ALA A 39 13.43 14.16 -16.72
CA ALA A 39 14.76 14.23 -17.30
C ALA A 39 15.62 15.33 -16.66
N ARG A 40 15.02 16.47 -16.28
CA ARG A 40 15.71 17.53 -15.52
C ARG A 40 16.06 17.07 -14.10
N VAL A 41 15.15 16.36 -13.41
CA VAL A 41 15.46 15.73 -12.11
C VAL A 41 16.67 14.79 -12.26
N ALA A 42 16.67 13.93 -13.28
CA ALA A 42 17.78 13.02 -13.54
C ALA A 42 19.12 13.79 -13.74
N GLN A 43 19.08 14.90 -14.48
CA GLN A 43 20.25 15.77 -14.69
C GLN A 43 20.71 16.40 -13.39
N VAL A 44 19.81 16.92 -12.57
CA VAL A 44 20.15 17.51 -11.26
C VAL A 44 20.85 16.47 -10.37
N LEU A 45 20.28 15.25 -10.26
CA LEU A 45 20.86 14.19 -9.42
C LEU A 45 22.26 13.78 -9.90
N THR A 46 22.44 13.57 -11.20
CA THR A 46 23.74 13.17 -11.77
C THR A 46 24.79 14.29 -11.68
N ALA A 47 24.39 15.55 -11.88
CA ALA A 47 25.28 16.71 -11.72
C ALA A 47 25.79 16.87 -10.28
N HIS A 48 25.07 16.37 -9.29
CA HIS A 48 25.49 16.32 -7.88
C HIS A 48 26.26 15.04 -7.52
N GLY A 49 26.68 14.26 -8.52
CA GLY A 49 27.59 13.12 -8.34
C GLY A 49 26.90 11.83 -7.90
N LEU A 50 25.60 11.67 -8.17
CA LEU A 50 24.93 10.38 -8.01
C LEU A 50 25.21 9.52 -9.25
N GLU A 51 25.82 8.38 -9.05
CA GLU A 51 26.17 7.43 -10.11
C GLU A 51 25.10 6.31 -10.22
N ALA A 52 25.11 5.58 -11.34
CA ALA A 52 24.19 4.45 -11.53
C ALA A 52 24.24 3.46 -10.35
N GLY A 53 23.07 3.12 -9.82
CA GLY A 53 22.91 2.27 -8.63
C GLY A 53 22.90 3.03 -7.30
N ALA A 54 23.23 4.34 -7.27
CA ALA A 54 23.06 5.17 -6.08
C ALA A 54 21.57 5.25 -5.70
N LYS A 55 21.30 5.49 -4.41
CA LYS A 55 19.94 5.57 -3.88
C LYS A 55 19.64 7.02 -3.49
N LEU A 56 18.36 7.37 -3.54
CA LEU A 56 17.87 8.64 -3.04
C LEU A 56 16.57 8.43 -2.25
N ALA A 57 16.48 9.09 -1.10
CA ALA A 57 15.29 9.07 -0.26
C ALA A 57 14.28 10.12 -0.76
N ILE A 58 12.99 9.75 -0.83
CA ILE A 58 11.88 10.67 -1.16
C ILE A 58 11.02 10.80 0.10
N TYR A 59 11.05 11.98 0.73
CA TYR A 59 10.38 12.27 1.97
C TYR A 59 9.31 13.36 1.76
N ALA A 60 8.16 12.95 1.22
CA ALA A 60 7.10 13.85 0.78
C ALA A 60 5.71 13.21 0.90
N TYR A 61 4.68 14.04 0.97
CA TYR A 61 3.30 13.64 0.73
C TYR A 61 3.08 13.34 -0.77
N ASN A 62 1.86 12.88 -1.11
CA ASN A 62 1.45 12.72 -2.50
C ASN A 62 1.59 14.04 -3.25
N SER A 63 2.50 14.12 -4.19
CA SER A 63 2.77 15.32 -4.98
C SER A 63 3.30 14.98 -6.37
N ALA A 64 3.23 15.93 -7.30
CA ALA A 64 3.80 15.77 -8.63
C ALA A 64 5.32 15.55 -8.56
N GLU A 65 6.00 16.29 -7.68
CA GLU A 65 7.45 16.19 -7.46
C GLU A 65 7.88 14.80 -6.97
N TYR A 66 7.03 14.11 -6.19
CA TYR A 66 7.28 12.71 -5.82
C TYR A 66 7.35 11.81 -7.06
N MET A 67 6.37 11.94 -7.94
CA MET A 67 6.29 11.14 -9.18
C MET A 67 7.43 11.50 -10.15
N GLU A 68 7.72 12.78 -10.32
CA GLU A 68 8.82 13.29 -11.14
C GLU A 68 10.18 12.79 -10.63
N THR A 69 10.38 12.82 -9.31
CA THR A 69 11.61 12.33 -8.66
C THR A 69 11.79 10.83 -8.88
N GLN A 70 10.73 10.04 -8.72
CA GLN A 70 10.80 8.60 -8.96
C GLN A 70 11.14 8.28 -10.42
N PHE A 71 10.49 8.93 -11.38
CA PHE A 71 10.78 8.75 -12.80
C PHE A 71 12.19 9.23 -13.15
N GLY A 72 12.61 10.40 -12.65
CA GLY A 72 13.95 10.94 -12.82
C GLY A 72 15.04 10.02 -12.27
N ALA A 73 14.80 9.42 -11.10
CA ALA A 73 15.68 8.40 -10.54
C ALA A 73 15.85 7.20 -11.49
N PHE A 74 14.76 6.67 -12.03
CA PHE A 74 14.81 5.57 -13.00
C PHE A 74 15.54 5.97 -14.29
N LYS A 75 15.34 7.21 -14.77
CA LYS A 75 16.04 7.73 -15.95
C LYS A 75 17.56 7.76 -15.77
N ALA A 76 18.03 8.11 -14.59
CA ALA A 76 19.45 8.15 -14.23
C ALA A 76 20.00 6.80 -13.71
N ARG A 77 19.23 5.71 -13.75
CA ARG A 77 19.58 4.40 -13.20
C ARG A 77 19.82 4.42 -11.68
N LEU A 78 19.11 5.30 -10.97
CA LEU A 78 19.15 5.41 -9.52
C LEU A 78 17.99 4.62 -8.91
N CYS A 79 18.14 4.26 -7.63
CA CYS A 79 17.10 3.57 -6.88
C CYS A 79 16.36 4.54 -5.94
N PRO A 80 15.11 4.91 -6.23
CA PRO A 80 14.32 5.71 -5.30
C PRO A 80 13.92 4.88 -4.08
N VAL A 81 14.01 5.50 -2.90
CA VAL A 81 13.66 4.93 -1.59
C VAL A 81 12.53 5.76 -0.99
N ASN A 82 11.40 5.13 -0.77
CA ASN A 82 10.28 5.77 -0.09
C ASN A 82 10.58 6.00 1.39
N VAL A 83 10.25 7.19 1.89
CA VAL A 83 10.33 7.51 3.32
C VAL A 83 8.93 7.83 3.83
N ASN A 84 8.54 7.18 4.91
CA ASN A 84 7.27 7.49 5.54
C ASN A 84 7.34 8.89 6.19
N TYR A 85 6.48 9.81 5.74
CA TYR A 85 6.46 11.20 6.21
C TYR A 85 6.12 11.34 7.72
N ARG A 86 5.70 10.27 8.36
CA ARG A 86 5.44 10.23 9.80
C ARG A 86 6.61 9.74 10.64
N TYR A 87 7.68 9.26 10.02
CA TYR A 87 8.88 8.86 10.75
C TYR A 87 9.45 10.04 11.54
N LEU A 88 9.82 9.73 12.77
CA LEU A 88 10.58 10.63 13.62
C LEU A 88 12.08 10.43 13.36
N GLU A 89 12.91 11.19 14.08
CA GLU A 89 14.35 11.29 13.82
C GLU A 89 15.07 9.92 13.77
N ALA A 90 14.75 9.01 14.67
CA ALA A 90 15.41 7.70 14.74
C ALA A 90 15.10 6.82 13.53
N GLU A 91 13.83 6.75 13.12
CA GLU A 91 13.39 5.96 11.98
C GLU A 91 13.86 6.59 10.66
N LEU A 92 13.78 7.93 10.59
CA LEU A 92 14.23 8.69 9.43
C LEU A 92 15.75 8.50 9.20
N THR A 93 16.56 8.65 10.25
CA THR A 93 18.00 8.39 10.21
C THR A 93 18.27 6.95 9.80
N HIS A 94 17.54 5.99 10.37
CA HIS A 94 17.70 4.58 10.01
C HIS A 94 17.44 4.34 8.53
N VAL A 95 16.32 4.81 7.97
CA VAL A 95 15.97 4.54 6.57
C VAL A 95 16.99 5.16 5.63
N ILE A 96 17.38 6.42 5.83
CA ILE A 96 18.35 7.10 4.96
C ILE A 96 19.71 6.42 5.01
N ASN A 97 20.23 6.09 6.20
CA ASN A 97 21.53 5.45 6.35
C ASN A 97 21.52 3.98 5.95
N ASN A 98 20.49 3.21 6.31
CA ASN A 98 20.39 1.80 5.95
C ASN A 98 20.27 1.60 4.44
N SER A 99 19.55 2.49 3.76
CA SER A 99 19.41 2.46 2.30
C SER A 99 20.65 2.93 1.54
N ASP A 100 21.65 3.52 2.20
CA ASP A 100 22.78 4.23 1.57
C ASP A 100 22.30 5.36 0.64
N SER A 101 21.26 6.09 1.04
CA SER A 101 20.77 7.21 0.23
C SER A 101 21.79 8.34 0.16
N GLU A 102 22.18 8.72 -1.05
CA GLU A 102 23.13 9.79 -1.35
C GLU A 102 22.46 11.15 -1.61
N ALA A 103 21.14 11.16 -1.75
CA ALA A 103 20.33 12.37 -1.83
C ALA A 103 19.04 12.21 -1.02
N VAL A 104 18.50 13.32 -0.56
CA VAL A 104 17.18 13.42 0.07
C VAL A 104 16.36 14.47 -0.68
N VAL A 105 15.27 14.03 -1.32
CA VAL A 105 14.27 14.92 -1.93
C VAL A 105 13.09 15.00 -0.96
N TYR A 106 12.72 16.20 -0.53
CA TYR A 106 11.77 16.35 0.56
C TYR A 106 10.94 17.62 0.44
N GLN A 107 9.74 17.62 1.03
CA GLN A 107 8.92 18.83 1.16
C GLN A 107 9.41 19.70 2.31
N ALA A 108 9.41 21.02 2.11
CA ALA A 108 9.97 22.03 3.01
C ALA A 108 9.46 21.92 4.45
N GLN A 109 8.20 21.56 4.68
CA GLN A 109 7.64 21.32 6.03
C GLN A 109 8.41 20.28 6.86
N PHE A 110 9.19 19.42 6.23
CA PHE A 110 10.04 18.43 6.89
C PHE A 110 11.47 18.90 7.17
N ALA A 111 11.84 20.11 6.75
CA ALA A 111 13.16 20.70 6.97
C ALA A 111 13.61 20.65 8.44
N PRO A 112 12.76 20.96 9.45
CA PRO A 112 13.16 20.89 10.86
C PRO A 112 13.60 19.47 11.30
N ARG A 113 12.91 18.43 10.82
CA ARG A 113 13.29 17.03 11.14
C ARG A 113 14.58 16.62 10.48
N ILE A 114 14.79 17.05 9.22
CA ILE A 114 16.05 16.77 8.51
C ILE A 114 17.19 17.53 9.16
N ALA A 115 16.99 18.79 9.57
CA ALA A 115 17.99 19.57 10.30
C ALA A 115 18.44 18.89 11.59
N ALA A 116 17.52 18.29 12.34
CA ALA A 116 17.80 17.61 13.60
C ALA A 116 18.70 16.35 13.45
N ILE A 117 18.72 15.75 12.27
CA ILE A 117 19.49 14.52 12.00
C ILE A 117 20.62 14.71 10.99
N ARG A 118 20.79 15.90 10.42
CA ARG A 118 21.69 16.17 9.30
C ARG A 118 23.12 15.69 9.54
N ASP A 119 23.64 15.93 10.72
CA ASP A 119 25.01 15.53 11.10
C ASP A 119 25.21 14.01 11.18
N GLN A 120 24.11 13.23 11.15
CA GLN A 120 24.12 11.78 11.14
C GLN A 120 24.01 11.19 9.73
N LEU A 121 23.84 12.03 8.69
CA LEU A 121 23.62 11.65 7.29
C LEU A 121 24.89 11.93 6.44
N GLU A 122 26.03 11.37 6.83
CA GLU A 122 27.35 11.68 6.26
C GLU A 122 27.46 11.37 4.75
N GLN A 123 26.68 10.40 4.24
CA GLN A 123 26.69 10.00 2.83
C GLN A 123 25.82 10.88 1.92
N VAL A 124 24.94 11.72 2.48
CA VAL A 124 24.02 12.53 1.68
C VAL A 124 24.77 13.71 1.06
N LYS A 125 24.84 13.70 -0.28
CA LYS A 125 25.50 14.73 -1.10
C LYS A 125 24.57 15.89 -1.46
N LEU A 126 23.26 15.63 -1.53
CA LEU A 126 22.24 16.57 -1.99
C LEU A 126 20.99 16.53 -1.11
N PHE A 127 20.59 17.69 -0.62
CA PHE A 127 19.26 17.95 -0.07
C PHE A 127 18.50 18.79 -1.09
N LEU A 128 17.48 18.21 -1.73
CA LEU A 128 16.65 18.85 -2.76
C LEU A 128 15.28 19.15 -2.16
N GLU A 129 14.96 20.43 -1.98
CA GLU A 129 13.81 20.90 -1.22
C GLU A 129 12.66 21.28 -2.15
N ILE A 130 11.50 20.69 -1.94
CA ILE A 130 10.26 20.99 -2.63
C ILE A 130 9.52 22.04 -1.80
N ASP A 131 9.25 23.20 -2.39
CA ASP A 131 8.41 24.24 -1.77
C ASP A 131 6.96 23.72 -1.68
N ASP A 132 6.44 23.65 -0.47
CA ASP A 132 5.07 23.22 -0.15
C ASP A 132 4.22 24.35 0.46
N GLY A 133 4.74 25.58 0.46
CA GLY A 133 4.09 26.76 1.03
C GLY A 133 4.14 26.85 2.56
N SER A 134 4.85 25.93 3.24
CA SER A 134 5.00 25.98 4.71
C SER A 134 5.86 27.12 5.20
N GLY A 135 6.76 27.62 4.35
CA GLY A 135 7.76 28.63 4.70
C GLY A 135 8.94 28.08 5.51
N GLU A 136 8.98 26.77 5.76
CA GLU A 136 10.15 26.09 6.35
C GLU A 136 11.27 25.95 5.33
N HIS A 137 12.51 25.88 5.78
CA HIS A 137 13.68 25.77 4.93
C HIS A 137 14.86 25.12 5.66
N LEU A 138 15.64 24.30 4.94
CA LEU A 138 16.88 23.74 5.42
C LEU A 138 18.08 24.54 4.86
N GLU A 139 18.92 25.09 5.72
CA GLU A 139 20.12 25.82 5.29
C GLU A 139 21.00 24.98 4.39
N GLY A 140 21.34 25.52 3.21
CA GLY A 140 22.17 24.86 2.19
C GLY A 140 21.45 23.78 1.38
N ALA A 141 20.14 23.65 1.50
CA ALA A 141 19.35 22.85 0.55
C ALA A 141 19.26 23.54 -0.81
N VAL A 142 19.12 22.74 -1.85
CA VAL A 142 18.88 23.19 -3.22
C VAL A 142 17.37 23.24 -3.47
N SER A 143 16.86 24.35 -4.00
CA SER A 143 15.46 24.46 -4.40
C SER A 143 15.15 23.53 -5.57
N TYR A 144 14.10 22.73 -5.44
CA TYR A 144 13.68 21.75 -6.47
C TYR A 144 13.37 22.44 -7.79
N GLU A 145 12.50 23.45 -7.78
CA GLU A 145 12.06 24.13 -9.00
C GLU A 145 13.18 24.95 -9.64
N ASP A 146 14.00 25.66 -8.83
CA ASP A 146 15.13 26.42 -9.38
C ASP A 146 16.17 25.52 -10.03
N ALA A 147 16.44 24.35 -9.40
CA ALA A 147 17.35 23.37 -9.97
C ALA A 147 16.85 22.80 -11.30
N LEU A 148 15.55 22.49 -11.39
CA LEU A 148 14.96 21.99 -12.62
C LEU A 148 14.95 23.04 -13.74
N GLN A 149 14.65 24.30 -13.40
CA GLN A 149 14.69 25.40 -14.37
C GLN A 149 16.10 25.66 -14.92
N ALA A 150 17.13 25.47 -14.08
CA ALA A 150 18.53 25.67 -14.48
C ALA A 150 19.12 24.47 -15.24
N ALA A 151 18.54 23.29 -15.11
CA ALA A 151 19.04 22.07 -15.72
C ALA A 151 18.51 21.89 -17.15
N GLU A 152 19.37 21.46 -18.09
CA GLU A 152 18.89 20.89 -19.35
C GLU A 152 18.40 19.46 -19.10
N PRO A 153 17.41 18.97 -19.86
CA PRO A 153 16.95 17.59 -19.72
C PRO A 153 18.06 16.58 -19.97
N MET A 154 18.24 15.61 -19.11
CA MET A 154 19.20 14.53 -19.31
C MET A 154 18.83 13.73 -20.57
N PRO A 155 19.79 13.48 -21.50
CA PRO A 155 19.53 12.64 -22.65
C PRO A 155 19.20 11.20 -22.21
N ARG A 156 18.42 10.50 -23.02
CA ARG A 156 18.15 9.07 -22.80
C ARG A 156 19.45 8.28 -22.91
N ILE A 157 19.64 7.36 -21.98
CA ILE A 157 20.84 6.51 -21.86
C ILE A 157 20.43 5.04 -21.94
N GLU A 158 21.42 4.17 -22.21
CA GLU A 158 21.21 2.73 -22.09
C GLU A 158 21.09 2.33 -20.62
N ARG A 159 20.07 1.53 -20.31
CA ARG A 159 19.72 1.09 -18.95
C ARG A 159 19.72 -0.43 -18.82
N SER A 160 19.80 -0.94 -17.58
CA SER A 160 19.80 -2.37 -17.29
C SER A 160 18.44 -2.84 -16.78
N ASN A 161 18.04 -4.03 -17.19
CA ASN A 161 16.90 -4.73 -16.62
C ASN A 161 17.09 -5.06 -15.12
N ASP A 162 18.37 -5.16 -14.69
CA ASP A 162 18.78 -5.49 -13.33
C ASP A 162 18.91 -4.22 -12.43
N ASP A 163 18.60 -3.04 -12.95
CA ASP A 163 18.53 -1.83 -12.13
C ASP A 163 17.58 -2.07 -10.95
N LEU A 164 17.94 -1.53 -9.78
CA LEU A 164 17.26 -1.84 -8.53
C LEU A 164 16.07 -0.91 -8.30
N TYR A 165 14.94 -1.49 -7.94
CA TYR A 165 13.82 -0.81 -7.31
C TYR A 165 13.66 -1.30 -5.88
N MET A 166 13.48 -0.39 -4.92
CA MET A 166 13.42 -0.73 -3.50
C MET A 166 12.25 -0.01 -2.82
N LEU A 167 11.48 -0.76 -2.04
CA LEU A 167 10.41 -0.20 -1.23
C LEU A 167 10.67 -0.51 0.25
N TYR A 168 10.87 0.52 1.07
CA TYR A 168 10.95 0.37 2.51
C TYR A 168 9.58 0.15 3.12
N THR A 169 9.47 -0.86 3.96
CA THR A 169 8.23 -1.22 4.65
C THR A 169 8.46 -1.24 6.16
N GLY A 170 7.53 -0.64 6.90
CA GLY A 170 7.49 -0.78 8.36
C GLY A 170 7.04 -2.19 8.71
N GLY A 171 7.90 -2.97 9.34
CA GLY A 171 7.53 -4.25 9.91
C GLY A 171 6.75 -4.08 11.21
N THR A 172 5.90 -5.03 11.54
CA THR A 172 5.19 -5.08 12.84
C THR A 172 6.15 -5.28 14.03
N THR A 173 7.42 -5.62 13.76
CA THR A 173 8.42 -5.99 14.75
C THR A 173 9.82 -5.46 14.40
N GLY A 174 10.01 -4.13 14.40
CA GLY A 174 11.35 -3.57 14.24
C GLY A 174 11.46 -2.40 13.27
N MET A 175 12.70 -1.99 12.99
CA MET A 175 13.00 -0.88 12.07
C MET A 175 12.60 -1.22 10.63
N PRO A 176 12.25 -0.21 9.81
CA PRO A 176 11.88 -0.40 8.41
C PRO A 176 12.95 -1.12 7.59
N LYS A 177 12.53 -1.95 6.63
CA LYS A 177 13.42 -2.75 5.75
C LYS A 177 13.13 -2.49 4.30
N GLY A 178 14.16 -2.43 3.47
CA GLY A 178 14.05 -2.26 2.02
C GLY A 178 13.81 -3.59 1.32
N VAL A 179 12.65 -3.77 0.74
CA VAL A 179 12.33 -4.93 -0.13
C VAL A 179 12.84 -4.63 -1.53
N MET A 180 13.69 -5.49 -2.08
CA MET A 180 14.40 -5.27 -3.34
C MET A 180 13.76 -6.04 -4.50
N TYR A 181 13.61 -5.35 -5.63
CA TYR A 181 13.22 -5.92 -6.91
C TYR A 181 14.18 -5.44 -8.01
N ASP A 182 14.42 -6.25 -9.03
CA ASP A 182 14.95 -5.77 -10.30
C ASP A 182 13.80 -5.21 -11.16
N HIS A 183 14.12 -4.26 -12.05
CA HIS A 183 13.13 -3.59 -12.88
C HIS A 183 12.36 -4.56 -13.78
N LYS A 184 13.04 -5.58 -14.34
CA LYS A 184 12.39 -6.56 -15.23
C LYS A 184 11.35 -7.39 -14.49
N SER A 185 11.74 -8.02 -13.37
CA SER A 185 10.82 -8.86 -12.58
C SER A 185 9.63 -8.05 -12.08
N PHE A 186 9.87 -6.81 -11.65
CA PHE A 186 8.82 -5.91 -11.21
C PHE A 186 7.88 -5.51 -12.36
N ALA A 187 8.41 -5.06 -13.50
CA ALA A 187 7.61 -4.59 -14.62
C ALA A 187 6.79 -5.72 -15.25
N THR A 188 7.37 -6.91 -15.42
CA THR A 188 6.67 -8.06 -16.00
C THR A 188 5.57 -8.60 -15.09
N ALA A 189 5.79 -8.61 -13.78
CA ALA A 189 4.83 -9.19 -12.84
C ALA A 189 3.73 -8.21 -12.38
N LEU A 190 3.99 -6.90 -12.44
CA LEU A 190 3.04 -5.89 -11.98
C LEU A 190 2.50 -5.01 -13.11
N LEU A 191 3.38 -4.36 -13.85
CA LEU A 191 2.95 -3.36 -14.83
C LEU A 191 2.28 -4.00 -16.05
N ALA A 192 2.81 -5.12 -16.53
CA ALA A 192 2.21 -5.85 -17.65
C ALA A 192 0.84 -6.44 -17.30
N LYS A 193 0.62 -6.81 -16.03
CA LYS A 193 -0.63 -7.42 -15.57
C LYS A 193 -1.85 -6.50 -15.68
N GLY A 194 -1.65 -5.19 -15.70
CA GLY A 194 -2.73 -4.22 -15.93
C GLY A 194 -3.45 -4.43 -17.28
N PHE A 195 -2.72 -4.89 -18.29
CA PHE A 195 -3.28 -5.19 -19.62
C PHE A 195 -4.05 -6.52 -19.62
N GLU A 196 -3.55 -7.56 -18.96
CA GLU A 196 -4.25 -8.84 -18.81
C GLU A 196 -5.61 -8.67 -18.11
N MET A 197 -5.67 -7.84 -17.06
CA MET A 197 -6.92 -7.52 -16.36
C MET A 197 -7.96 -6.83 -17.25
N ARG A 198 -7.57 -6.32 -18.40
CA ARG A 198 -8.44 -5.72 -19.44
C ARG A 198 -8.59 -6.62 -20.66
N GLU A 199 -8.28 -7.91 -20.52
CA GLU A 199 -8.37 -8.91 -21.60
C GLU A 199 -7.54 -8.53 -22.84
N MET A 200 -6.43 -7.78 -22.63
CA MET A 200 -5.49 -7.41 -23.67
C MET A 200 -4.25 -8.31 -23.58
N GLU A 201 -3.63 -8.56 -24.74
CA GLU A 201 -2.31 -9.19 -24.76
C GLU A 201 -1.30 -8.35 -23.98
N PRO A 202 -0.55 -8.94 -23.03
CA PRO A 202 0.41 -8.20 -22.24
C PRO A 202 1.58 -7.71 -23.10
N PRO A 203 2.22 -6.58 -22.70
CA PRO A 203 3.41 -6.10 -23.38
C PRO A 203 4.54 -7.15 -23.30
N THR A 204 5.35 -7.22 -24.34
CA THR A 204 6.48 -8.15 -24.46
C THR A 204 7.83 -7.54 -24.09
N ASP A 205 7.90 -6.20 -24.08
CA ASP A 205 9.02 -5.37 -23.64
C ASP A 205 8.59 -3.91 -23.51
N ALA A 206 9.50 -3.02 -23.07
CA ALA A 206 9.18 -1.60 -22.89
C ALA A 206 8.66 -0.91 -24.15
N SER A 207 9.11 -1.32 -25.35
CA SER A 207 8.71 -0.67 -26.60
C SER A 207 7.26 -0.99 -27.00
N SER A 208 6.73 -2.10 -26.51
CA SER A 208 5.36 -2.53 -26.82
C SER A 208 4.29 -1.79 -26.01
N PHE A 209 4.67 -1.06 -24.94
CA PHE A 209 3.71 -0.25 -24.17
C PHE A 209 3.13 0.90 -25.01
N GLY A 210 3.94 1.60 -25.80
CA GLY A 210 3.48 2.72 -26.64
C GLY A 210 2.28 2.37 -27.53
N PRO A 211 2.36 1.37 -28.40
CA PRO A 211 1.22 0.92 -29.20
C PRO A 211 -0.02 0.52 -28.40
N LEU A 212 0.15 -0.16 -27.26
CA LEU A 212 -0.94 -0.60 -26.40
C LEU A 212 -1.67 0.58 -25.75
N VAL A 213 -0.94 1.58 -25.24
CA VAL A 213 -1.58 2.77 -24.66
C VAL A 213 -2.28 3.62 -25.72
N GLN A 214 -1.80 3.66 -26.96
CA GLN A 214 -2.52 4.30 -28.07
C GLN A 214 -3.87 3.61 -28.34
N GLN A 215 -3.92 2.28 -28.30
CA GLN A 215 -5.18 1.52 -28.43
C GLN A 215 -6.15 1.86 -27.29
N LEU A 216 -5.67 1.91 -26.04
CA LEU A 216 -6.50 2.28 -24.89
C LEU A 216 -7.07 3.71 -25.03
N HIS A 217 -6.25 4.67 -25.46
CA HIS A 217 -6.72 6.04 -25.71
C HIS A 217 -7.75 6.10 -26.85
N ALA A 218 -7.54 5.37 -27.95
CA ALA A 218 -8.47 5.31 -29.06
C ALA A 218 -9.83 4.71 -28.64
N ALA A 219 -9.83 3.77 -27.70
CA ALA A 219 -11.01 3.15 -27.13
C ALA A 219 -11.65 3.96 -25.98
N ASN A 220 -11.09 5.11 -25.57
CA ASN A 220 -11.43 5.84 -24.34
C ASN A 220 -11.42 4.97 -23.07
N ALA A 221 -10.49 4.03 -23.00
CA ALA A 221 -10.37 3.03 -21.94
C ALA A 221 -9.17 3.29 -21.00
N THR A 222 -8.63 4.51 -21.00
CA THR A 222 -7.52 4.88 -20.11
C THR A 222 -8.02 5.31 -18.74
N SER A 223 -7.23 4.99 -17.72
CA SER A 223 -7.53 5.34 -16.33
C SER A 223 -7.33 6.82 -16.05
N ARG A 224 -8.19 7.38 -15.20
CA ARG A 224 -8.00 8.62 -14.46
C ARG A 224 -8.02 8.24 -12.97
N ALA A 225 -6.85 7.88 -12.45
CA ALA A 225 -6.74 7.19 -11.18
C ALA A 225 -6.40 8.15 -10.03
N ILE A 226 -7.11 8.01 -8.90
CA ILE A 226 -6.81 8.71 -7.66
C ILE A 226 -6.22 7.70 -6.66
N PRO A 227 -4.90 7.76 -6.36
CA PRO A 227 -4.35 7.15 -5.16
C PRO A 227 -4.77 7.97 -3.94
N ALA A 228 -5.91 7.63 -3.33
CA ALA A 228 -6.42 8.30 -2.14
C ALA A 228 -5.61 7.97 -0.88
N CYS A 229 -4.79 6.93 -0.94
CA CYS A 229 -3.84 6.55 0.09
C CYS A 229 -2.40 7.03 -0.26
N PRO A 230 -1.46 7.02 0.73
CA PRO A 230 -0.12 7.52 0.50
C PRO A 230 0.66 6.74 -0.57
N ILE A 231 1.22 7.45 -1.57
CA ILE A 231 2.07 6.85 -2.61
C ILE A 231 3.47 6.43 -2.11
N MET A 232 3.83 6.75 -0.89
CA MET A 232 5.02 6.18 -0.25
C MET A 232 4.85 4.69 0.11
N HIS A 233 3.66 4.12 -0.05
CA HIS A 233 3.36 2.70 0.17
C HIS A 233 2.97 1.99 -1.12
N GLY A 234 3.20 0.67 -1.17
CA GLY A 234 2.92 -0.14 -2.35
C GLY A 234 1.48 0.00 -2.87
N THR A 235 0.48 0.02 -2.00
CA THR A 235 -0.92 0.20 -2.42
C THR A 235 -1.11 1.50 -3.21
N GLY A 236 -0.67 2.63 -2.67
CA GLY A 236 -0.79 3.92 -3.35
C GLY A 236 0.07 4.01 -4.60
N MET A 237 1.35 3.59 -4.52
CA MET A 237 2.29 3.70 -5.63
C MET A 237 2.03 2.66 -6.71
N TRP A 238 1.96 1.40 -6.37
CA TRP A 238 1.90 0.33 -7.36
C TRP A 238 0.52 0.24 -8.01
N ILE A 239 -0.54 0.15 -7.18
CA ILE A 239 -1.90 -0.02 -7.65
C ILE A 239 -2.50 1.33 -8.09
N GLY A 240 -2.32 2.37 -7.26
CA GLY A 240 -2.95 3.67 -7.49
C GLY A 240 -2.25 4.57 -8.51
N ALA A 241 -0.95 4.35 -8.79
CA ALA A 241 -0.17 5.23 -9.67
C ALA A 241 0.55 4.47 -10.79
N MET A 242 1.42 3.49 -10.49
CA MET A 242 2.29 2.88 -11.51
C MET A 242 1.51 2.03 -12.52
N ILE A 243 0.53 1.22 -12.08
CA ILE A 243 -0.32 0.44 -13.00
C ILE A 243 -1.12 1.39 -13.92
N PRO A 244 -1.86 2.41 -13.44
CA PRO A 244 -2.51 3.38 -14.30
C PRO A 244 -1.56 4.08 -15.29
N HIS A 245 -0.38 4.52 -14.83
CA HIS A 245 0.63 5.13 -15.70
C HIS A 245 1.14 4.16 -16.77
N SER A 246 1.41 2.88 -16.42
CA SER A 246 1.86 1.89 -17.43
C SER A 246 0.83 1.66 -18.54
N MET A 247 -0.43 1.96 -18.28
CA MET A 247 -1.55 1.90 -19.22
C MET A 247 -1.85 3.25 -19.90
N GLY A 248 -0.94 4.23 -19.79
CA GLY A 248 -1.09 5.56 -20.38
C GLY A 248 -2.15 6.44 -19.71
N GLY A 249 -2.61 6.08 -18.52
CA GLY A 249 -3.59 6.83 -17.75
C GLY A 249 -3.01 8.07 -17.07
N ALA A 250 -3.89 8.91 -16.52
CA ALA A 250 -3.53 10.04 -15.68
C ALA A 250 -3.63 9.67 -14.19
N VAL A 251 -2.66 10.10 -13.38
CA VAL A 251 -2.69 10.02 -11.93
C VAL A 251 -3.11 11.37 -11.36
N ILE A 252 -4.20 11.37 -10.61
CA ILE A 252 -4.78 12.54 -9.95
C ILE A 252 -4.36 12.48 -8.49
N LEU A 253 -3.44 13.35 -8.09
CA LEU A 253 -2.89 13.36 -6.75
C LEU A 253 -3.78 14.20 -5.82
N PHE A 254 -4.19 13.58 -4.72
CA PHE A 254 -5.00 14.25 -3.72
C PHE A 254 -4.11 15.11 -2.82
N ASN A 255 -4.26 16.42 -2.96
CA ASN A 255 -3.45 17.42 -2.26
C ASN A 255 -4.07 17.76 -0.89
N ASN A 256 -4.04 16.80 0.04
CA ASN A 256 -4.50 17.02 1.40
C ASN A 256 -3.55 16.33 2.39
N SER A 257 -3.00 17.10 3.32
CA SER A 257 -2.20 16.59 4.44
C SER A 257 -3.02 15.75 5.43
N HIS A 258 -4.34 15.93 5.43
CA HIS A 258 -5.32 15.17 6.21
C HIS A 258 -6.35 14.55 5.27
N PHE A 259 -6.79 13.35 5.58
CA PHE A 259 -7.81 12.67 4.79
C PHE A 259 -9.16 13.36 4.98
N ASP A 260 -9.69 13.95 3.91
CA ASP A 260 -11.01 14.56 3.84
C ASP A 260 -11.84 13.82 2.79
N PRO A 261 -12.83 13.00 3.20
CA PRO A 261 -13.61 12.20 2.27
C PRO A 261 -14.55 13.03 1.39
N HIS A 262 -15.06 14.17 1.86
CA HIS A 262 -15.88 15.06 1.02
C HIS A 262 -15.04 15.70 -0.08
N ALA A 263 -13.87 16.24 0.26
CA ALA A 263 -12.94 16.79 -0.72
C ALA A 263 -12.46 15.73 -1.74
N LEU A 264 -12.26 14.48 -1.29
CA LEU A 264 -11.90 13.37 -2.18
C LEU A 264 -13.02 13.06 -3.19
N TRP A 265 -14.28 12.96 -2.73
CA TRP A 265 -15.41 12.72 -3.64
C TRP A 265 -15.62 13.88 -4.60
N GLN A 266 -15.45 15.11 -4.12
CA GLN A 266 -15.53 16.28 -5.01
C GLN A 266 -14.42 16.29 -6.06
N LEU A 267 -13.19 15.90 -5.69
CA LEU A 267 -12.08 15.73 -6.64
C LEU A 267 -12.40 14.64 -7.67
N ALA A 268 -12.92 13.50 -7.22
CA ALA A 268 -13.31 12.40 -8.11
C ALA A 268 -14.37 12.83 -9.12
N ALA A 269 -15.38 13.58 -8.68
CA ALA A 269 -16.42 14.13 -9.55
C ALA A 269 -15.86 15.17 -10.55
N ASN A 270 -15.08 16.14 -10.06
CA ASN A 270 -14.54 17.22 -10.88
C ASN A 270 -13.58 16.71 -11.97
N GLU A 271 -12.71 15.78 -11.59
CA GLU A 271 -11.71 15.22 -12.50
C GLU A 271 -12.23 14.01 -13.29
N LYS A 272 -13.49 13.62 -13.08
CA LYS A 272 -14.10 12.44 -13.73
C LYS A 272 -13.22 11.21 -13.55
N ALA A 273 -12.84 10.94 -12.29
CA ALA A 273 -12.00 9.80 -11.96
C ALA A 273 -12.67 8.49 -12.36
N THR A 274 -11.89 7.56 -12.88
CA THR A 274 -12.35 6.22 -13.26
C THR A 274 -11.96 5.17 -12.24
N ASP A 275 -10.84 5.39 -11.53
CA ASP A 275 -10.26 4.46 -10.60
C ASP A 275 -9.89 5.18 -9.29
N LEU A 276 -10.16 4.56 -8.17
CA LEU A 276 -9.84 5.08 -6.84
C LEU A 276 -9.18 3.99 -6.00
N THR A 277 -8.02 4.29 -5.41
CA THR A 277 -7.28 3.32 -4.59
C THR A 277 -7.20 3.76 -3.14
N ILE A 278 -7.64 2.88 -2.23
CA ILE A 278 -7.72 3.12 -0.78
C ILE A 278 -6.99 2.02 0.02
N VAL A 279 -7.07 2.09 1.34
CA VAL A 279 -6.58 1.06 2.27
C VAL A 279 -7.69 0.68 3.25
N GLY A 280 -8.54 -0.27 2.84
CA GLY A 280 -9.58 -0.88 3.66
C GLY A 280 -10.57 0.08 4.33
N ASP A 281 -11.16 -0.40 5.41
CA ASP A 281 -12.21 0.30 6.17
C ASP A 281 -11.79 1.65 6.73
N VAL A 282 -10.50 1.86 6.99
CA VAL A 282 -9.98 3.14 7.51
C VAL A 282 -10.27 4.31 6.57
N PHE A 283 -10.29 4.05 5.26
CA PHE A 283 -10.67 5.00 4.23
C PHE A 283 -12.14 4.85 3.86
N ALA A 284 -12.60 3.61 3.69
CA ALA A 284 -13.91 3.32 3.13
C ALA A 284 -15.07 3.75 4.04
N LYS A 285 -14.96 3.58 5.37
CA LYS A 285 -16.01 4.00 6.32
C LYS A 285 -16.27 5.51 6.29
N PRO A 286 -15.26 6.39 6.47
CA PRO A 286 -15.51 7.83 6.36
C PRO A 286 -15.94 8.25 4.94
N MET A 287 -15.51 7.54 3.89
CA MET A 287 -15.97 7.79 2.53
C MET A 287 -17.45 7.45 2.35
N LEU A 288 -17.91 6.33 2.92
CA LEU A 288 -19.32 5.96 2.91
C LEU A 288 -20.17 6.98 3.68
N ALA A 289 -19.73 7.38 4.89
CA ALA A 289 -20.40 8.41 5.68
C ALA A 289 -20.55 9.71 4.89
N ALA A 290 -19.53 10.16 4.17
CA ALA A 290 -19.59 11.36 3.34
C ALA A 290 -20.60 11.25 2.19
N LEU A 291 -20.82 10.05 1.61
CA LEU A 291 -21.88 9.83 0.61
C LEU A 291 -23.27 9.88 1.24
N ASP A 292 -23.45 9.31 2.44
CA ASP A 292 -24.69 9.35 3.19
C ASP A 292 -25.05 10.80 3.58
N ASP A 293 -24.06 11.59 4.03
CA ASP A 293 -24.22 13.01 4.36
C ASP A 293 -24.63 13.81 3.12
N ALA A 294 -23.93 13.64 2.00
CA ALA A 294 -24.23 14.33 0.74
C ALA A 294 -25.64 14.02 0.25
N LYS A 295 -26.05 12.75 0.29
CA LYS A 295 -27.40 12.30 -0.08
C LYS A 295 -28.47 12.93 0.82
N THR A 296 -28.23 12.97 2.11
CA THR A 296 -29.14 13.58 3.08
C THR A 296 -29.27 15.08 2.87
N ALA A 297 -28.17 15.74 2.50
CA ALA A 297 -28.13 17.19 2.20
C ALA A 297 -28.68 17.52 0.78
N GLY A 298 -28.89 16.53 -0.08
CA GLY A 298 -29.28 16.73 -1.48
C GLY A 298 -28.15 17.34 -2.34
N THR A 299 -26.90 17.02 -2.01
CA THR A 299 -25.68 17.52 -2.67
C THR A 299 -24.86 16.36 -3.22
N ASP A 300 -25.50 15.42 -3.89
CA ASP A 300 -24.87 14.22 -4.42
C ASP A 300 -23.68 14.54 -5.35
N PHE A 301 -22.62 13.73 -5.28
CA PHE A 301 -21.49 13.82 -6.17
C PHE A 301 -21.76 13.11 -7.51
N ASP A 302 -21.33 13.68 -8.63
CA ASP A 302 -21.36 12.99 -9.92
C ASP A 302 -20.19 12.00 -10.03
N LEU A 303 -20.46 10.76 -9.66
CA LEU A 303 -19.50 9.65 -9.70
C LEU A 303 -19.78 8.69 -10.87
N SER A 304 -20.51 9.14 -11.88
CA SER A 304 -20.88 8.31 -13.05
C SER A 304 -19.67 7.83 -13.87
N SER A 305 -18.54 8.50 -13.76
CA SER A 305 -17.28 8.10 -14.41
C SER A 305 -16.51 7.02 -13.67
N LEU A 306 -16.75 6.84 -12.36
CA LEU A 306 -16.02 5.89 -11.53
C LEU A 306 -16.37 4.46 -11.94
N GLN A 307 -15.38 3.64 -12.22
CA GLN A 307 -15.53 2.25 -12.68
C GLN A 307 -15.02 1.25 -11.65
N MET A 308 -13.95 1.62 -10.90
CA MET A 308 -13.30 0.71 -9.99
C MET A 308 -12.87 1.41 -8.70
N MET A 309 -13.04 0.69 -7.58
CA MET A 309 -12.37 1.01 -6.33
C MET A 309 -11.48 -0.14 -5.92
N GLY A 310 -10.16 0.12 -5.81
CA GLY A 310 -9.16 -0.85 -5.39
C GLY A 310 -8.73 -0.66 -3.94
N SER A 311 -8.45 -1.75 -3.23
CA SER A 311 -7.88 -1.73 -1.89
C SER A 311 -6.86 -2.83 -1.69
N SER A 312 -5.90 -2.60 -0.79
CA SER A 312 -4.98 -3.63 -0.31
C SER A 312 -4.40 -3.24 1.05
N GLY A 313 -3.91 -4.23 1.78
CA GLY A 313 -3.11 -4.05 2.99
C GLY A 313 -3.86 -3.96 4.31
N VAL A 314 -5.16 -3.72 4.29
CA VAL A 314 -6.06 -3.76 5.45
C VAL A 314 -7.41 -4.31 5.00
N MET A 315 -8.09 -5.02 5.88
CA MET A 315 -9.42 -5.59 5.61
C MET A 315 -10.43 -4.51 5.19
N TRP A 316 -11.26 -4.88 4.23
CA TRP A 316 -12.39 -4.09 3.77
C TRP A 316 -13.67 -4.88 3.96
N SER A 317 -14.45 -4.47 4.95
CA SER A 317 -15.64 -5.20 5.37
C SER A 317 -16.74 -5.25 4.30
N THR A 318 -17.46 -6.37 4.23
CA THR A 318 -18.55 -6.58 3.27
C THR A 318 -19.68 -5.58 3.45
N GLU A 319 -19.95 -5.15 4.68
CA GLU A 319 -20.97 -4.17 4.99
C GLU A 319 -20.64 -2.81 4.34
N VAL A 320 -19.40 -2.34 4.50
CA VAL A 320 -18.95 -1.08 3.91
C VAL A 320 -18.93 -1.16 2.38
N LYS A 321 -18.48 -2.29 1.81
CA LYS A 321 -18.56 -2.54 0.36
C LYS A 321 -20.00 -2.42 -0.14
N ARG A 322 -20.95 -3.02 0.59
CA ARG A 322 -22.38 -2.94 0.25
C ARG A 322 -22.91 -1.51 0.32
N GLY A 323 -22.56 -0.77 1.37
CA GLY A 323 -22.93 0.64 1.50
C GLY A 323 -22.45 1.45 0.30
N LEU A 324 -21.20 1.30 -0.10
CA LEU A 324 -20.62 1.98 -1.27
C LEU A 324 -21.34 1.58 -2.58
N LEU A 325 -21.63 0.29 -2.78
CA LEU A 325 -22.37 -0.20 -3.95
C LEU A 325 -23.83 0.27 -3.97
N ASN A 326 -24.44 0.58 -2.84
CA ASN A 326 -25.77 1.20 -2.80
C ASN A 326 -25.77 2.64 -3.32
N HIS A 327 -24.68 3.37 -3.17
CA HIS A 327 -24.49 4.71 -3.74
C HIS A 327 -23.98 4.67 -5.18
N ILE A 328 -23.08 3.74 -5.49
CA ILE A 328 -22.40 3.66 -6.79
C ILE A 328 -22.50 2.22 -7.32
N PRO A 329 -23.70 1.78 -7.80
CA PRO A 329 -23.97 0.37 -8.10
C PRO A 329 -23.20 -0.20 -9.30
N HIS A 330 -22.64 0.66 -10.13
CA HIS A 330 -21.97 0.26 -11.39
C HIS A 330 -20.46 0.01 -11.23
N ILE A 331 -19.88 0.26 -10.04
CA ILE A 331 -18.44 0.03 -9.84
C ILE A 331 -18.10 -1.42 -9.53
N ALA A 332 -16.87 -1.80 -9.87
CA ALA A 332 -16.23 -3.00 -9.34
C ALA A 332 -15.35 -2.64 -8.13
N ILE A 333 -15.53 -3.35 -7.04
CA ILE A 333 -14.66 -3.25 -5.86
C ILE A 333 -13.65 -4.38 -5.93
N VAL A 334 -12.35 -4.04 -6.03
CA VAL A 334 -11.24 -4.98 -6.10
C VAL A 334 -10.46 -4.94 -4.78
N ASP A 335 -10.52 -6.04 -4.04
CA ASP A 335 -9.77 -6.18 -2.80
C ASP A 335 -8.58 -7.14 -3.03
N SER A 336 -7.37 -6.61 -2.88
CA SER A 336 -6.14 -7.35 -3.17
C SER A 336 -5.44 -7.74 -1.88
N MET A 337 -5.24 -9.03 -1.68
CA MET A 337 -4.44 -9.57 -0.61
C MET A 337 -2.98 -9.63 -1.04
N GLY A 338 -2.13 -8.93 -0.30
CA GLY A 338 -0.70 -8.90 -0.59
C GLY A 338 0.09 -8.14 0.44
N SER A 339 1.38 -8.20 0.27
CA SER A 339 2.37 -7.44 1.01
C SER A 339 3.39 -6.85 0.04
N THR A 340 4.34 -6.07 0.55
CA THR A 340 5.47 -5.60 -0.29
C THR A 340 6.28 -6.77 -0.83
N GLU A 341 6.23 -7.93 -0.20
CA GLU A 341 6.94 -9.16 -0.59
C GLU A 341 6.20 -9.98 -1.65
N GLY A 342 4.96 -9.65 -2.01
CA GLY A 342 4.23 -10.32 -3.10
C GLY A 342 2.72 -10.22 -3.03
N SER A 343 2.07 -10.43 -4.17
CA SER A 343 0.62 -10.50 -4.31
C SER A 343 0.15 -11.94 -4.12
N MET A 344 -0.85 -12.18 -3.29
CA MET A 344 -1.28 -13.51 -2.88
C MET A 344 -2.64 -13.89 -3.42
N GLY A 345 -3.50 -12.91 -3.67
CA GLY A 345 -4.84 -13.14 -4.18
C GLY A 345 -5.65 -11.86 -4.31
N SER A 346 -6.84 -11.99 -4.85
CA SER A 346 -7.77 -10.87 -4.95
C SER A 346 -9.22 -11.34 -4.88
N SER A 347 -10.12 -10.42 -4.59
CA SER A 347 -11.56 -10.63 -4.73
C SER A 347 -12.17 -9.46 -5.48
N ILE A 348 -13.17 -9.74 -6.33
CA ILE A 348 -13.93 -8.72 -7.06
C ILE A 348 -15.38 -8.77 -6.57
N THR A 349 -15.85 -7.66 -6.04
CA THR A 349 -17.21 -7.49 -5.52
C THR A 349 -17.95 -6.46 -6.36
N THR A 350 -19.13 -6.82 -6.81
CA THR A 350 -20.06 -5.96 -7.55
C THR A 350 -21.43 -6.00 -6.88
N ALA A 351 -22.38 -5.16 -7.30
CA ALA A 351 -23.75 -5.21 -6.80
C ALA A 351 -24.45 -6.55 -7.06
N GLU A 352 -23.99 -7.33 -8.06
CA GLU A 352 -24.59 -8.60 -8.45
C GLU A 352 -24.06 -9.78 -7.64
N ASN A 353 -22.77 -9.74 -7.20
CA ASN A 353 -22.11 -10.88 -6.58
C ASN A 353 -21.78 -10.68 -5.09
N ILE A 354 -22.19 -9.56 -4.49
CA ILE A 354 -21.88 -9.29 -3.08
C ILE A 354 -22.53 -10.31 -2.16
N ASN A 355 -21.72 -11.15 -1.55
CA ASN A 355 -22.15 -12.18 -0.60
C ASN A 355 -21.77 -11.78 0.83
N ILE A 356 -22.76 -11.83 1.75
CA ILE A 356 -22.58 -11.40 3.14
C ILE A 356 -21.72 -12.39 3.93
N ASP A 357 -21.75 -13.68 3.53
CA ASP A 357 -21.22 -14.77 4.36
C ASP A 357 -19.74 -15.11 4.08
N LYS A 358 -19.07 -14.38 3.17
CA LYS A 358 -17.69 -14.67 2.75
C LYS A 358 -16.79 -13.45 2.90
N THR A 359 -16.53 -13.02 4.11
CA THR A 359 -15.47 -12.04 4.41
C THR A 359 -14.10 -12.72 4.39
N ALA A 360 -13.03 -11.95 4.09
CA ALA A 360 -11.64 -12.42 4.04
C ALA A 360 -11.36 -13.64 3.14
N THR A 361 -12.24 -13.93 2.17
CA THR A 361 -12.04 -14.99 1.18
C THR A 361 -11.52 -14.41 -0.12
N PHE A 362 -10.44 -15.00 -0.65
CA PHE A 362 -9.75 -14.52 -1.84
C PHE A 362 -9.54 -15.66 -2.84
N GLU A 363 -9.63 -15.34 -4.12
CA GLU A 363 -9.16 -16.25 -5.17
C GLU A 363 -7.65 -16.23 -5.21
N MET A 364 -7.01 -17.40 -5.18
CA MET A 364 -5.56 -17.52 -5.35
C MET A 364 -5.20 -17.18 -6.80
N ASN A 365 -4.14 -16.42 -6.97
CA ASN A 365 -3.52 -16.32 -8.30
C ASN A 365 -2.73 -17.62 -8.62
N ASP A 366 -2.39 -17.82 -9.88
CA ASP A 366 -1.75 -19.05 -10.38
C ASP A 366 -0.41 -19.38 -9.70
N THR A 367 0.24 -18.41 -9.10
CA THR A 367 1.54 -18.53 -8.45
C THR A 367 1.46 -18.65 -6.93
N THR A 368 0.27 -18.51 -6.36
CA THR A 368 0.04 -18.63 -4.91
C THR A 368 -0.25 -20.08 -4.52
N LYS A 369 0.33 -20.50 -3.40
CA LYS A 369 0.06 -21.79 -2.77
C LYS A 369 -0.12 -21.60 -1.27
N VAL A 370 -0.84 -22.51 -0.64
CA VAL A 370 -0.90 -22.64 0.82
C VAL A 370 -0.18 -23.95 1.16
N LEU A 371 0.96 -23.82 1.88
CA LEU A 371 1.82 -24.95 2.23
C LEU A 371 1.86 -25.16 3.74
N THR A 372 1.90 -26.40 4.15
CA THR A 372 2.18 -26.80 5.53
C THR A 372 3.64 -26.47 5.90
N GLU A 373 4.03 -26.59 7.15
CA GLU A 373 5.42 -26.32 7.61
C GLU A 373 6.47 -27.22 6.94
N ASP A 374 6.09 -28.43 6.54
CA ASP A 374 6.93 -29.39 5.81
C ASP A 374 6.88 -29.21 4.27
N GLY A 375 6.24 -28.13 3.81
CA GLY A 375 6.24 -27.73 2.39
C GLY A 375 5.23 -28.48 1.50
N LYS A 376 4.28 -29.20 2.08
CA LYS A 376 3.22 -29.88 1.31
C LYS A 376 2.02 -28.97 1.06
N PRO A 377 1.38 -29.06 -0.10
CA PRO A 377 0.15 -28.31 -0.34
C PRO A 377 -0.97 -28.71 0.63
N VAL A 378 -1.64 -27.71 1.20
CA VAL A 378 -2.88 -27.91 1.98
C VAL A 378 -3.99 -28.37 1.05
N ALA A 379 -4.66 -29.47 1.41
CA ALA A 379 -5.75 -30.00 0.61
C ALA A 379 -7.01 -29.13 0.70
N PRO A 380 -7.66 -28.78 -0.43
CA PRO A 380 -8.92 -28.01 -0.41
C PRO A 380 -9.99 -28.68 0.47
N GLY A 381 -10.66 -27.88 1.29
CA GLY A 381 -11.73 -28.31 2.18
C GLY A 381 -11.28 -29.16 3.40
N SER A 382 -9.98 -29.31 3.63
CA SER A 382 -9.45 -30.09 4.76
C SER A 382 -9.59 -29.38 6.11
N GLY A 383 -9.72 -28.05 6.13
CA GLY A 383 -9.67 -27.21 7.33
C GLY A 383 -8.24 -27.11 7.92
N GLU A 384 -7.23 -27.69 7.27
CA GLU A 384 -5.83 -27.57 7.68
C GLU A 384 -5.31 -26.15 7.40
N MET A 385 -4.55 -25.61 8.33
CA MET A 385 -3.91 -24.31 8.18
C MET A 385 -2.55 -24.46 7.52
N GLY A 386 -2.22 -23.54 6.60
CA GLY A 386 -0.89 -23.47 6.01
C GLY A 386 -0.40 -22.05 5.82
N MET A 387 0.87 -21.91 5.51
CA MET A 387 1.51 -20.64 5.15
C MET A 387 1.16 -20.27 3.72
N ILE A 388 0.81 -19.01 3.50
CA ILE A 388 0.64 -18.49 2.14
C ILE A 388 2.01 -18.27 1.53
N CYS A 389 2.23 -18.86 0.37
CA CYS A 389 3.48 -18.84 -0.39
C CYS A 389 3.22 -18.24 -1.78
N ASN A 390 3.84 -17.11 -2.10
CA ASN A 390 3.74 -16.50 -3.42
C ASN A 390 4.99 -16.81 -4.25
N GLY A 391 4.82 -17.52 -5.38
CA GLY A 391 5.88 -17.89 -6.30
C GLY A 391 5.98 -17.01 -7.55
N GLY A 392 5.16 -15.95 -7.65
CA GLY A 392 5.15 -15.01 -8.79
C GLY A 392 6.24 -13.96 -8.68
N MET A 393 5.83 -12.72 -8.37
CA MET A 393 6.77 -11.62 -8.12
C MET A 393 7.47 -11.81 -6.77
N VAL A 394 8.61 -12.48 -6.77
CA VAL A 394 9.40 -12.74 -5.56
C VAL A 394 10.57 -11.75 -5.50
N PRO A 395 10.69 -10.94 -4.42
CA PRO A 395 11.77 -10.00 -4.24
C PRO A 395 13.16 -10.66 -4.30
N LEU A 396 14.18 -9.89 -4.68
CA LEU A 396 15.58 -10.32 -4.57
C LEU A 396 15.96 -10.64 -3.12
N GLY A 397 15.41 -9.86 -2.18
CA GLY A 397 15.67 -9.99 -0.75
C GLY A 397 15.32 -8.71 0.00
N TYR A 398 15.70 -8.67 1.27
CA TYR A 398 15.75 -7.44 2.05
C TYR A 398 17.16 -6.84 1.98
N TYR A 399 17.23 -5.54 1.73
CA TYR A 399 18.51 -4.84 1.63
C TYR A 399 19.28 -4.91 2.96
N LYS A 400 20.54 -5.38 2.92
CA LYS A 400 21.42 -5.59 4.08
C LYS A 400 20.84 -6.50 5.19
N ASP A 401 19.90 -7.40 4.86
CA ASP A 401 19.36 -8.34 5.84
C ASP A 401 19.24 -9.76 5.23
N GLU A 402 20.40 -10.42 5.07
CA GLU A 402 20.48 -11.77 4.48
C GLU A 402 19.74 -12.82 5.34
N ALA A 403 19.82 -12.69 6.67
CA ALA A 403 19.18 -13.64 7.58
C ALA A 403 17.65 -13.61 7.44
N LYS A 404 17.06 -12.40 7.41
CA LYS A 404 15.63 -12.25 7.19
C LYS A 404 15.22 -12.65 5.77
N SER A 405 16.06 -12.34 4.77
CA SER A 405 15.84 -12.76 3.38
C SER A 405 15.75 -14.28 3.26
N ALA A 406 16.69 -15.01 3.84
CA ALA A 406 16.70 -16.47 3.85
C ALA A 406 15.49 -17.07 4.62
N ALA A 407 15.05 -16.41 5.67
CA ALA A 407 13.89 -16.85 6.44
C ALA A 407 12.55 -16.63 5.69
N THR A 408 12.47 -15.59 4.84
CA THR A 408 11.24 -15.19 4.15
C THR A 408 11.15 -15.76 2.73
N PHE A 409 12.25 -15.79 2.00
CA PHE A 409 12.29 -16.23 0.60
C PHE A 409 12.87 -17.64 0.51
N LYS A 410 12.00 -18.65 0.45
CA LYS A 410 12.38 -20.07 0.50
C LYS A 410 12.15 -20.74 -0.84
N THR A 411 12.88 -21.83 -1.09
CA THR A 411 12.72 -22.66 -2.29
C THR A 411 12.15 -24.01 -1.91
N PHE A 412 11.02 -24.38 -2.53
CA PHE A 412 10.40 -25.69 -2.45
C PHE A 412 10.28 -26.27 -3.88
N ASP A 413 10.70 -27.49 -4.07
CA ASP A 413 10.65 -28.19 -5.37
C ASP A 413 11.25 -27.38 -6.54
N GLY A 414 12.33 -26.63 -6.27
CA GLY A 414 13.02 -25.80 -7.27
C GLY A 414 12.34 -24.46 -7.57
N VAL A 415 11.20 -24.16 -6.98
CA VAL A 415 10.50 -22.88 -7.11
C VAL A 415 10.76 -22.01 -5.88
N ARG A 416 11.14 -20.74 -6.12
CA ARG A 416 11.35 -19.78 -5.06
C ARG A 416 10.04 -19.08 -4.70
N TYR A 417 9.75 -19.02 -3.41
CA TYR A 417 8.54 -18.43 -2.85
C TYR A 417 8.85 -17.31 -1.88
N SER A 418 8.01 -16.29 -1.86
CA SER A 418 7.89 -15.32 -0.79
C SER A 418 6.89 -15.83 0.25
N ILE A 419 7.31 -15.90 1.51
CA ILE A 419 6.52 -16.39 2.64
C ILE A 419 6.58 -15.36 3.78
N PRO A 420 5.80 -14.27 3.69
CA PRO A 420 5.88 -13.16 4.66
C PRO A 420 5.30 -13.51 6.03
N GLY A 421 4.69 -14.68 6.18
CA GLY A 421 4.18 -15.22 7.44
C GLY A 421 2.67 -15.08 7.62
N ASP A 422 1.95 -14.91 6.53
CA ASP A 422 0.48 -14.97 6.51
C ASP A 422 0.00 -16.42 6.42
N PHE A 423 -1.07 -16.76 7.15
CA PHE A 423 -1.66 -18.09 7.22
C PHE A 423 -3.07 -18.09 6.65
N ALA A 424 -3.46 -19.21 6.04
CA ALA A 424 -4.79 -19.41 5.49
C ALA A 424 -5.23 -20.86 5.59
N THR A 425 -6.54 -21.08 5.41
CA THR A 425 -7.14 -22.35 4.99
C THR A 425 -7.45 -22.33 3.50
N VAL A 426 -7.53 -23.50 2.89
CA VAL A 426 -7.99 -23.64 1.49
C VAL A 426 -9.40 -24.21 1.52
N GLU A 427 -10.34 -23.44 0.99
CA GLU A 427 -11.75 -23.81 0.91
C GLU A 427 -11.97 -24.92 -0.13
N ALA A 428 -13.14 -25.58 -0.10
CA ALA A 428 -13.45 -26.68 -1.02
C ALA A 428 -13.51 -26.25 -2.49
N ASP A 429 -13.77 -24.97 -2.78
CA ASP A 429 -13.78 -24.37 -4.11
C ASP A 429 -12.38 -23.92 -4.58
N GLY A 430 -11.35 -24.07 -3.73
CA GLY A 430 -9.98 -23.66 -4.01
C GLY A 430 -9.66 -22.21 -3.65
N SER A 431 -10.63 -21.44 -3.19
CA SER A 431 -10.38 -20.12 -2.60
C SER A 431 -9.65 -20.25 -1.26
N ILE A 432 -9.07 -19.15 -0.77
CA ILE A 432 -8.41 -19.13 0.54
C ILE A 432 -9.15 -18.20 1.48
N THR A 433 -9.26 -18.64 2.74
CA THR A 433 -9.70 -17.78 3.85
C THR A 433 -8.47 -17.36 4.63
N LEU A 434 -8.19 -16.05 4.64
CA LEU A 434 -7.04 -15.48 5.36
C LEU A 434 -7.32 -15.57 6.87
N LEU A 435 -6.38 -16.17 7.60
CA LEU A 435 -6.44 -16.28 9.06
C LEU A 435 -5.68 -15.16 9.77
N GLY A 436 -4.66 -14.59 9.10
CA GLY A 436 -3.84 -13.51 9.63
C GLY A 436 -2.35 -13.85 9.71
N ARG A 437 -1.59 -12.98 10.40
CA ARG A 437 -0.14 -13.14 10.51
C ARG A 437 0.27 -14.00 11.70
N GLY A 438 1.11 -14.99 11.44
CA GLY A 438 1.66 -15.87 12.47
C GLY A 438 2.42 -15.14 13.60
N SER A 439 3.01 -13.96 13.30
CA SER A 439 3.68 -13.13 14.31
C SER A 439 2.72 -12.46 15.30
N ALA A 440 1.44 -12.30 14.94
CA ALA A 440 0.39 -11.77 15.80
C ALA A 440 -0.44 -12.88 16.48
N CYS A 441 -0.20 -14.14 16.12
CA CYS A 441 -0.93 -15.30 16.62
C CYS A 441 -0.86 -15.37 18.16
N ILE A 442 -2.02 -15.53 18.76
CA ILE A 442 -2.20 -15.65 20.22
C ILE A 442 -2.14 -17.14 20.57
N ASN A 443 -1.22 -17.53 21.44
CA ASN A 443 -1.12 -18.89 21.95
C ASN A 443 -1.87 -19.01 23.28
N SER A 444 -3.10 -19.48 23.25
CA SER A 444 -3.97 -19.58 24.42
C SER A 444 -4.31 -21.04 24.72
N GLY A 445 -3.74 -21.56 25.81
CA GLY A 445 -3.99 -22.94 26.23
C GLY A 445 -3.53 -24.02 25.24
N GLY A 446 -2.55 -23.72 24.42
CA GLY A 446 -2.04 -24.61 23.36
C GLY A 446 -2.71 -24.41 21.99
N GLU A 447 -3.76 -23.62 21.91
CA GLU A 447 -4.45 -23.29 20.67
C GLU A 447 -3.86 -22.02 20.03
N LYS A 448 -3.76 -22.03 18.69
CA LYS A 448 -3.36 -20.86 17.90
C LYS A 448 -4.60 -20.06 17.51
N ILE A 449 -4.66 -18.80 17.91
CA ILE A 449 -5.78 -17.89 17.61
C ILE A 449 -5.21 -16.70 16.84
N PHE A 450 -5.74 -16.44 15.67
CA PHE A 450 -5.36 -15.29 14.87
C PHE A 450 -6.22 -14.09 15.26
N PRO A 451 -5.60 -12.94 15.62
CA PRO A 451 -6.35 -11.74 15.99
C PRO A 451 -7.40 -11.35 14.97
N GLU A 452 -7.05 -11.38 13.69
CA GLU A 452 -7.87 -10.90 12.58
C GLU A 452 -9.21 -11.63 12.47
N GLU A 453 -9.26 -12.95 12.74
CA GLU A 453 -10.53 -13.70 12.71
C GLU A 453 -11.49 -13.26 13.83
N VAL A 454 -10.93 -12.93 15.01
CA VAL A 454 -11.73 -12.45 16.14
C VAL A 454 -12.15 -11.00 15.95
N GLU A 455 -11.26 -10.17 15.40
CA GLU A 455 -11.55 -8.78 15.02
C GLU A 455 -12.68 -8.70 14.02
N GLU A 456 -12.67 -9.58 13.02
CA GLU A 456 -13.72 -9.63 12.02
C GLU A 456 -15.07 -9.99 12.64
N ALA A 457 -15.09 -11.05 13.43
CA ALA A 457 -16.31 -11.43 14.16
C ALA A 457 -16.86 -10.30 15.03
N LEU A 458 -15.99 -9.56 15.74
CA LEU A 458 -16.39 -8.41 16.55
C LEU A 458 -16.95 -7.27 15.69
N LYS A 459 -16.34 -6.98 14.54
CA LYS A 459 -16.73 -5.88 13.64
C LYS A 459 -18.06 -6.11 12.95
N THR A 460 -18.56 -7.35 12.88
CA THR A 460 -19.90 -7.64 12.38
C THR A 460 -21.01 -7.30 13.39
N HIS A 461 -20.67 -6.90 14.61
CA HIS A 461 -21.66 -6.46 15.60
C HIS A 461 -21.96 -4.96 15.45
N ASP A 462 -23.23 -4.60 15.38
CA ASP A 462 -23.72 -3.23 15.10
C ASP A 462 -23.16 -2.14 16.03
N SER A 463 -22.74 -2.49 17.25
CA SER A 463 -22.19 -1.53 18.19
C SER A 463 -20.70 -1.25 17.99
N VAL A 464 -19.97 -2.08 17.24
CA VAL A 464 -18.50 -1.98 17.12
C VAL A 464 -18.11 -1.11 15.93
N TYR A 465 -17.40 -0.04 16.20
CA TYR A 465 -16.82 0.81 15.16
C TYR A 465 -15.50 0.24 14.63
N ASP A 466 -14.57 -0.07 15.55
CA ASP A 466 -13.25 -0.65 15.22
C ASP A 466 -12.73 -1.50 16.37
N CYS A 467 -11.86 -2.49 16.09
CA CYS A 467 -11.22 -3.29 17.12
C CYS A 467 -9.86 -3.84 16.67
N LEU A 468 -9.00 -4.10 17.66
CA LEU A 468 -7.81 -4.93 17.55
C LEU A 468 -7.82 -5.96 18.67
N VAL A 469 -7.32 -7.16 18.37
CA VAL A 469 -7.25 -8.27 19.31
C VAL A 469 -5.79 -8.63 19.59
N VAL A 470 -5.44 -8.78 20.87
CA VAL A 470 -4.06 -9.02 21.31
C VAL A 470 -4.00 -10.13 22.35
N GLY A 471 -2.87 -10.85 22.38
CA GLY A 471 -2.56 -11.81 23.42
C GLY A 471 -1.92 -11.13 24.62
N ILE A 472 -2.60 -11.14 25.76
CA ILE A 472 -2.10 -10.62 27.04
C ILE A 472 -1.66 -11.78 27.92
N PRO A 473 -0.54 -11.68 28.66
CA PRO A 473 -0.09 -12.75 29.56
C PRO A 473 -1.20 -13.21 30.50
N ASP A 474 -1.31 -14.53 30.66
CA ASP A 474 -2.30 -15.19 31.56
C ASP A 474 -1.68 -16.44 32.18
N ASP A 475 -1.77 -16.57 33.51
CA ASP A 475 -1.12 -17.64 34.27
C ASP A 475 -1.66 -19.04 33.91
N ARG A 476 -2.91 -19.13 33.47
CA ARG A 476 -3.57 -20.41 33.17
C ARG A 476 -3.40 -20.83 31.72
N PHE A 477 -3.47 -19.84 30.78
CA PHE A 477 -3.51 -20.12 29.35
C PHE A 477 -2.23 -19.71 28.63
N GLY A 478 -1.23 -19.15 29.33
CA GLY A 478 -0.05 -18.52 28.74
C GLY A 478 -0.37 -17.14 28.16
N GLN A 479 -1.38 -17.07 27.30
CA GLN A 479 -1.97 -15.82 26.81
C GLN A 479 -3.50 -15.90 26.83
N LYS A 480 -4.17 -14.80 27.16
CA LYS A 480 -5.61 -14.63 26.97
C LYS A 480 -5.92 -13.70 25.82
N VAL A 481 -6.96 -14.04 25.06
CA VAL A 481 -7.50 -13.22 23.98
C VAL A 481 -8.12 -11.96 24.61
N THR A 482 -7.64 -10.80 24.20
CA THR A 482 -8.11 -9.50 24.71
C THR A 482 -8.42 -8.58 23.54
N ALA A 483 -9.65 -8.09 23.46
CA ALA A 483 -10.07 -7.12 22.45
C ALA A 483 -9.89 -5.69 23.00
N VAL A 484 -9.38 -4.79 22.18
CA VAL A 484 -9.34 -3.33 22.37
C VAL A 484 -10.21 -2.73 21.28
N LEU A 485 -11.35 -2.14 21.62
CA LEU A 485 -12.33 -1.71 20.65
C LEU A 485 -12.92 -0.32 20.94
N SER A 486 -13.43 0.32 19.91
CA SER A 486 -14.26 1.52 19.97
C SER A 486 -15.66 1.22 19.44
N LEU A 487 -16.64 1.97 19.93
CA LEU A 487 -18.05 1.79 19.56
C LEU A 487 -18.49 2.82 18.53
N ASN A 488 -19.56 2.48 17.81
CA ASN A 488 -20.31 3.44 17.01
C ASN A 488 -20.97 4.50 17.91
N ASP A 489 -21.19 5.68 17.36
CA ASP A 489 -21.79 6.80 18.10
C ASP A 489 -23.17 6.41 18.68
N GLY A 490 -23.33 6.63 19.98
CA GLY A 490 -24.55 6.31 20.70
C GLY A 490 -24.74 4.84 21.06
N ALA A 491 -23.82 3.95 20.68
CA ALA A 491 -23.89 2.54 21.05
C ALA A 491 -23.51 2.33 22.54
N ILE A 492 -24.14 1.32 23.15
CA ILE A 492 -23.89 0.97 24.57
C ILE A 492 -22.93 -0.21 24.61
N PHE A 493 -21.91 -0.09 25.47
CA PHE A 493 -20.94 -1.18 25.70
C PHE A 493 -21.58 -2.32 26.51
N ASP A 494 -21.60 -3.51 25.94
CA ASP A 494 -22.02 -4.75 26.61
C ASP A 494 -21.05 -5.89 26.26
N GLU A 495 -20.11 -6.14 27.16
CA GLU A 495 -19.08 -7.18 27.00
C GLU A 495 -19.68 -8.58 26.82
N THR A 496 -20.79 -8.87 27.52
CA THR A 496 -21.46 -10.17 27.45
C THR A 496 -22.08 -10.39 26.08
N GLN A 497 -22.73 -9.37 25.53
CA GLN A 497 -23.34 -9.42 24.21
C GLN A 497 -22.28 -9.60 23.13
N LEU A 498 -21.19 -8.83 23.19
CA LEU A 498 -20.07 -8.92 22.23
C LEU A 498 -19.40 -10.30 22.28
N THR A 499 -19.13 -10.82 23.48
CA THR A 499 -18.54 -12.16 23.64
C THR A 499 -19.48 -13.24 23.11
N THR A 500 -20.78 -13.14 23.36
CA THR A 500 -21.80 -14.07 22.85
C THR A 500 -21.88 -14.01 21.33
N HIS A 501 -21.80 -12.82 20.76
CA HIS A 501 -21.77 -12.63 19.31
C HIS A 501 -20.56 -13.34 18.66
N VAL A 502 -19.34 -13.17 19.19
CA VAL A 502 -18.17 -13.90 18.71
C VAL A 502 -18.35 -15.42 18.82
N ARG A 503 -18.89 -15.92 19.94
CA ARG A 503 -19.17 -17.34 20.14
C ARG A 503 -20.22 -17.92 19.18
N SER A 504 -21.08 -17.10 18.63
CA SER A 504 -22.04 -17.54 17.62
C SER A 504 -21.39 -17.80 16.25
N GLN A 505 -20.19 -17.25 16.02
CA GLN A 505 -19.49 -17.33 14.73
C GLN A 505 -18.20 -18.15 14.81
N LEU A 506 -17.51 -18.14 15.96
CA LEU A 506 -16.23 -18.78 16.17
C LEU A 506 -16.27 -19.78 17.33
N ALA A 507 -15.30 -20.70 17.36
CA ALA A 507 -15.14 -21.63 18.45
C ALA A 507 -14.93 -20.89 19.80
N ASP A 508 -15.49 -21.42 20.88
CA ASP A 508 -15.54 -20.78 22.21
C ASP A 508 -14.16 -20.33 22.74
N TYR A 509 -13.11 -21.08 22.47
CA TYR A 509 -11.75 -20.74 22.92
C TYR A 509 -11.17 -19.50 22.22
N LYS A 510 -11.71 -19.09 21.09
CA LYS A 510 -11.31 -17.88 20.34
C LYS A 510 -11.98 -16.61 20.86
N ALA A 511 -13.09 -16.74 21.59
CA ALA A 511 -13.80 -15.58 22.12
C ALA A 511 -12.94 -14.77 23.10
N PRO A 512 -12.99 -13.43 23.04
CA PRO A 512 -12.26 -12.57 23.94
C PRO A 512 -12.61 -12.88 25.40
N ARG A 513 -11.60 -12.97 26.26
CA ARG A 513 -11.73 -13.11 27.73
C ARG A 513 -11.74 -11.76 28.42
N SER A 514 -11.39 -10.72 27.72
CA SER A 514 -11.46 -9.33 28.18
C SER A 514 -11.74 -8.46 26.97
N ILE A 515 -12.66 -7.51 27.11
CA ILE A 515 -12.96 -6.50 26.09
C ILE A 515 -12.75 -5.12 26.72
N LEU A 516 -11.85 -4.34 26.16
CA LEU A 516 -11.43 -3.03 26.66
C LEU A 516 -11.95 -1.94 25.73
N LEU A 517 -12.70 -1.01 26.28
CA LEU A 517 -13.24 0.11 25.52
C LEU A 517 -12.23 1.25 25.48
N VAL A 518 -11.97 1.78 24.29
CA VAL A 518 -11.14 2.95 24.03
C VAL A 518 -11.88 3.94 23.14
N ASP A 519 -11.52 5.23 23.20
CA ASP A 519 -12.09 6.22 22.30
C ASP A 519 -11.64 6.00 20.84
N THR A 520 -10.39 5.60 20.66
CA THR A 520 -9.80 5.32 19.35
C THR A 520 -8.90 4.09 19.41
N VAL A 521 -9.12 3.16 18.50
CA VAL A 521 -8.29 1.95 18.38
C VAL A 521 -6.92 2.32 17.80
N PRO A 522 -5.80 1.85 18.40
CA PRO A 522 -4.47 2.18 17.92
C PRO A 522 -4.22 1.67 16.50
N ARG A 523 -3.92 2.59 15.58
CA ARG A 523 -3.56 2.27 14.21
C ARG A 523 -2.33 3.05 13.78
N ALA A 524 -1.50 2.39 12.99
CA ALA A 524 -0.42 3.07 12.31
C ALA A 524 -0.98 4.12 11.33
N ALA A 525 -0.15 5.05 10.95
CA ALA A 525 -0.50 6.16 10.09
C ALA A 525 -1.06 5.78 8.70
N ASN A 526 -0.72 4.58 8.22
CA ASN A 526 -1.25 4.01 6.99
C ASN A 526 -2.51 3.16 7.19
N GLY A 527 -3.17 3.31 8.36
CA GLY A 527 -4.37 2.54 8.71
C GLY A 527 -4.11 1.11 9.19
N LYS A 528 -2.87 0.61 9.11
CA LYS A 528 -2.55 -0.75 9.56
C LYS A 528 -2.71 -0.89 11.06
N ALA A 529 -3.05 -2.11 11.48
CA ALA A 529 -3.22 -2.49 12.88
C ALA A 529 -1.96 -2.17 13.72
N GLY A 530 -2.12 -1.37 14.76
CA GLY A 530 -1.09 -1.04 15.74
C GLY A 530 -1.08 -2.07 16.90
N TYR A 531 -0.82 -3.35 16.59
CA TYR A 531 -0.89 -4.42 17.62
C TYR A 531 0.03 -4.20 18.82
N LYS A 532 1.18 -3.59 18.61
CA LYS A 532 2.10 -3.24 19.70
C LYS A 532 1.45 -2.23 20.66
N ASP A 533 0.92 -1.15 20.09
CA ASP A 533 0.29 -0.07 20.87
C ASP A 533 -1.02 -0.55 21.52
N ALA A 534 -1.79 -1.39 20.81
CA ALA A 534 -2.99 -2.03 21.36
C ALA A 534 -2.65 -2.95 22.54
N LYS A 535 -1.55 -3.71 22.45
CA LYS A 535 -1.07 -4.56 23.54
C LYS A 535 -0.59 -3.74 24.74
N GLU A 536 0.16 -2.67 24.50
CA GLU A 536 0.60 -1.75 25.56
C GLU A 536 -0.60 -1.09 26.24
N THR A 537 -1.60 -0.66 25.45
CA THR A 537 -2.86 -0.11 25.98
C THR A 537 -3.59 -1.13 26.84
N ALA A 538 -3.74 -2.36 26.36
CA ALA A 538 -4.40 -3.43 27.10
C ALA A 538 -3.66 -3.77 28.40
N LEU A 539 -2.32 -3.83 28.38
CA LEU A 539 -1.51 -4.07 29.59
C LEU A 539 -1.70 -2.95 30.61
N LYS A 540 -1.72 -1.69 30.19
CA LYS A 540 -1.96 -0.53 31.07
C LYS A 540 -3.37 -0.57 31.68
N MET A 541 -4.40 -0.83 30.87
CA MET A 541 -5.79 -0.87 31.35
C MET A 541 -6.08 -2.06 32.30
N LEU A 542 -5.32 -3.14 32.17
CA LEU A 542 -5.45 -4.31 33.02
C LEU A 542 -4.48 -4.31 34.24
N ASP A 543 -3.77 -3.20 34.49
CA ASP A 543 -2.76 -3.04 35.55
C ASP A 543 -1.66 -4.14 35.52
N LEU A 544 -1.33 -4.63 34.33
CA LEU A 544 -0.32 -5.67 34.11
C LEU A 544 1.05 -5.12 33.69
N VAL A 545 1.26 -3.83 33.83
CA VAL A 545 2.56 -3.18 33.53
C VAL A 545 3.50 -3.49 34.68
N THR A 546 4.41 -4.43 34.48
CA THR A 546 5.56 -4.59 35.39
C THR A 546 6.45 -3.34 35.28
N THR A 547 6.56 -2.62 36.40
CA THR A 547 7.50 -1.49 36.61
C THR A 547 8.95 -1.88 36.31
#